data_dbc45a624917db1eea898d1e7aa87f83
#
_entry.id   dbc45a624917db1eea898d1e7aa87f83
#
_cell.length_a   1.000
_cell.length_b   1.000
_cell.length_c   1.000
_cell.angle_alpha   90.00
_cell.angle_beta   90.00
_cell.angle_gamma   90.00
#
_symmetry.space_group_name_H-M   'P 1'
#
loop_
_entity.id
_entity.type
_entity.pdbx_description
1 polymer ?
#
loop_
_entity_poly.entity_id
_entity_poly.type
_entity_poly.pdbx_seq_one_letter_code
_entity_poly.pdbx_strand_id
1 'polypeptide(L)'
;MTRREMKILVEVSHTSGHDVRTGIQAVVRGLLSGLRLARMNFQTVRWSRWRNAFVPLDRYRNQALGISDLSERDRCPNEIDRVWLLLPEVIYGPKLLRMIAYARQQRMRIAAIFHDAIPVTHPELVRREARKFHSAYMTALGDVDLIVAVSDSAAEQFRLYHEKRLGRVPTIYVCPSSGELAGEERAAAKPNAIPDTVNILCVSTLEPRKNHQTLLQAFELASSVVSHPKLYLHLVGDRYKDADHIVELVLAATRRNPNIAWYGKITDHRLIRLYRESDFTIYPSTIEGFGLAISQSLWNRRPCICANYGAMAEIAKDGGCLTVDVGDAAKLSDAIVALATSLDLRQKLAKEIDNRPLKTWQVYATEICRQFEAVD
;
A
#
# COMPACT_ATOMS: atom_id res chain seq x y z
N MET A 1 -4.38 29.39 -25.39
CA MET A 1 -4.23 27.97 -25.70
C MET A 1 -5.28 27.22 -24.91
N THR A 2 -6.31 26.70 -25.56
CA THR A 2 -7.33 25.85 -24.94
C THR A 2 -6.63 24.59 -24.40
N ARG A 3 -6.73 24.36 -23.10
CA ARG A 3 -6.19 23.16 -22.45
C ARG A 3 -6.91 21.95 -23.08
N ARG A 4 -6.16 21.12 -23.81
CA ARG A 4 -6.71 19.90 -24.42
C ARG A 4 -7.24 19.01 -23.30
N GLU A 5 -8.47 18.55 -23.41
CA GLU A 5 -9.11 17.79 -22.34
C GLU A 5 -8.62 16.35 -22.35
N MET A 6 -8.06 15.90 -21.23
CA MET A 6 -7.57 14.53 -21.01
C MET A 6 -8.63 13.71 -20.31
N LYS A 7 -8.88 12.48 -20.77
CA LYS A 7 -9.74 11.50 -20.11
C LYS A 7 -8.91 10.32 -19.60
N ILE A 8 -9.21 9.86 -18.40
CA ILE A 8 -8.53 8.73 -17.75
C ILE A 8 -9.51 7.56 -17.61
N LEU A 9 -9.22 6.43 -18.24
CA LEU A 9 -9.92 5.17 -17.99
C LEU A 9 -9.18 4.40 -16.91
N VAL A 10 -9.78 4.19 -15.75
CA VAL A 10 -9.15 3.47 -14.64
C VAL A 10 -9.69 2.04 -14.60
N GLU A 11 -8.80 1.06 -14.85
CA GLU A 11 -9.16 -0.36 -14.84
C GLU A 11 -9.23 -0.88 -13.41
N VAL A 12 -10.39 -1.34 -12.98
CA VAL A 12 -10.66 -1.78 -11.60
C VAL A 12 -11.41 -3.11 -11.53
N SER A 13 -11.17 -3.99 -12.50
CA SER A 13 -11.88 -5.29 -12.59
C SER A 13 -11.77 -6.12 -11.32
N HIS A 14 -10.61 -6.13 -10.67
CA HIS A 14 -10.39 -6.95 -9.48
C HIS A 14 -11.01 -6.30 -8.24
N THR A 15 -10.70 -5.03 -7.96
CA THR A 15 -11.23 -4.30 -6.79
C THR A 15 -12.76 -4.17 -6.83
N SER A 16 -13.36 -4.02 -8.02
CA SER A 16 -14.82 -3.93 -8.18
C SER A 16 -15.54 -5.28 -8.12
N GLY A 17 -14.82 -6.38 -8.26
CA GLY A 17 -15.39 -7.73 -8.30
C GLY A 17 -15.29 -8.53 -7.00
N HIS A 18 -14.52 -8.05 -6.03
CA HIS A 18 -14.21 -8.79 -4.80
C HIS A 18 -14.16 -7.86 -3.58
N ASP A 19 -14.73 -8.31 -2.46
CA ASP A 19 -14.61 -7.60 -1.16
C ASP A 19 -13.27 -7.94 -0.47
N VAL A 20 -12.19 -7.92 -1.24
CA VAL A 20 -10.83 -8.10 -0.70
C VAL A 20 -10.25 -6.73 -0.37
N ARG A 21 -9.64 -6.60 0.80
CA ARG A 21 -9.04 -5.35 1.29
C ARG A 21 -7.56 -5.58 1.58
N THR A 22 -6.75 -5.68 0.54
CA THR A 22 -5.28 -5.69 0.64
C THR A 22 -4.72 -4.28 0.42
N GLY A 23 -3.42 -4.11 0.60
CA GLY A 23 -2.74 -2.84 0.33
C GLY A 23 -3.01 -2.30 -1.09
N ILE A 24 -3.04 -3.17 -2.11
CA ILE A 24 -3.31 -2.76 -3.50
C ILE A 24 -4.73 -2.20 -3.63
N GLN A 25 -5.75 -2.89 -3.08
CA GLN A 25 -7.13 -2.39 -3.13
C GLN A 25 -7.32 -1.09 -2.33
N ALA A 26 -6.57 -0.90 -1.24
CA ALA A 26 -6.57 0.37 -0.51
C ALA A 26 -5.99 1.50 -1.38
N VAL A 27 -4.88 1.27 -2.09
CA VAL A 27 -4.31 2.23 -3.06
C VAL A 27 -5.30 2.55 -4.17
N VAL A 28 -5.97 1.55 -4.77
CA VAL A 28 -6.97 1.76 -5.83
C VAL A 28 -8.12 2.65 -5.33
N ARG A 29 -8.72 2.33 -4.18
CA ARG A 29 -9.82 3.13 -3.61
C ARG A 29 -9.37 4.56 -3.27
N GLY A 30 -8.19 4.70 -2.66
CA GLY A 30 -7.60 6.00 -2.37
C GLY A 30 -7.34 6.83 -3.62
N LEU A 31 -6.77 6.23 -4.66
CA LEU A 31 -6.55 6.87 -5.95
C LEU A 31 -7.88 7.37 -6.57
N LEU A 32 -8.91 6.53 -6.60
CA LEU A 32 -10.21 6.91 -7.12
C LEU A 32 -10.84 8.07 -6.33
N SER A 33 -10.75 8.03 -5.00
CA SER A 33 -11.16 9.15 -4.14
C SER A 33 -10.35 10.42 -4.45
N GLY A 34 -9.05 10.29 -4.62
CA GLY A 34 -8.15 11.39 -4.97
C GLY A 34 -8.48 12.02 -6.33
N LEU A 35 -8.72 11.21 -7.37
CA LEU A 35 -9.12 11.67 -8.70
C LEU A 35 -10.44 12.47 -8.63
N ARG A 36 -11.41 11.97 -7.85
CA ARG A 36 -12.69 12.67 -7.62
C ARG A 36 -12.50 14.01 -6.91
N LEU A 37 -11.74 14.03 -5.82
CA LEU A 37 -11.45 15.26 -5.06
C LEU A 37 -10.66 16.28 -5.90
N ALA A 38 -9.75 15.82 -6.74
CA ALA A 38 -9.01 16.65 -7.69
C ALA A 38 -9.84 17.07 -8.91
N ARG A 39 -11.10 16.65 -9.02
CA ARG A 39 -12.02 16.93 -10.15
C ARG A 39 -11.42 16.54 -11.51
N MET A 40 -10.66 15.45 -11.55
CA MET A 40 -10.11 14.93 -12.80
C MET A 40 -11.20 14.27 -13.65
N ASN A 41 -11.07 14.38 -14.98
CA ASN A 41 -11.96 13.70 -15.92
C ASN A 41 -11.55 12.21 -15.99
N PHE A 42 -12.24 11.33 -15.25
CA PHE A 42 -11.95 9.90 -15.24
C PHE A 42 -13.22 9.06 -15.30
N GLN A 43 -13.04 7.83 -15.75
CA GLN A 43 -14.09 6.82 -15.80
C GLN A 43 -13.54 5.47 -15.32
N THR A 44 -14.22 4.83 -14.39
CA THR A 44 -13.91 3.47 -13.97
C THR A 44 -14.39 2.46 -15.01
N VAL A 45 -13.50 1.55 -15.37
CA VAL A 45 -13.78 0.53 -16.40
C VAL A 45 -13.38 -0.86 -15.90
N ARG A 46 -14.02 -1.87 -16.50
CA ARG A 46 -13.59 -3.26 -16.36
C ARG A 46 -13.42 -3.91 -17.73
N TRP A 47 -12.57 -4.91 -17.82
CA TRP A 47 -12.40 -5.69 -19.04
C TRP A 47 -13.54 -6.68 -19.23
N SER A 48 -14.24 -6.58 -20.36
CA SER A 48 -15.26 -7.55 -20.78
C SER A 48 -14.63 -8.59 -21.71
N ARG A 49 -14.56 -9.85 -21.26
CA ARG A 49 -14.04 -10.96 -22.09
C ARG A 49 -14.90 -11.20 -23.34
N TRP A 50 -16.21 -11.01 -23.23
CA TRP A 50 -17.16 -11.21 -24.32
C TRP A 50 -17.04 -10.16 -25.41
N ARG A 51 -16.87 -8.89 -25.02
CA ARG A 51 -16.74 -7.76 -25.94
C ARG A 51 -15.30 -7.55 -26.38
N ASN A 52 -14.33 -8.21 -25.75
CA ASN A 52 -12.90 -7.95 -25.90
C ASN A 52 -12.58 -6.46 -25.86
N ALA A 53 -13.19 -5.73 -24.91
CA ALA A 53 -13.13 -4.28 -24.77
C ALA A 53 -13.31 -3.86 -23.31
N PHE A 54 -12.92 -2.61 -22.99
CA PHE A 54 -13.28 -1.98 -21.74
C PHE A 54 -14.75 -1.58 -21.73
N VAL A 55 -15.43 -1.84 -20.62
CA VAL A 55 -16.80 -1.41 -20.38
C VAL A 55 -16.88 -0.61 -19.09
N PRO A 56 -17.66 0.49 -19.06
CA PRO A 56 -17.86 1.27 -17.85
C PRO A 56 -18.37 0.39 -16.69
N LEU A 57 -18.03 0.75 -15.46
CA LEU A 57 -18.68 0.17 -14.29
C LEU A 57 -20.10 0.72 -14.16
N ASP A 58 -21.00 -0.16 -13.73
CA ASP A 58 -22.34 0.24 -13.33
C ASP A 58 -22.35 1.07 -12.03
N ARG A 59 -23.46 1.75 -11.74
CA ARG A 59 -23.62 2.63 -10.57
C ARG A 59 -23.41 1.87 -9.26
N TYR A 60 -23.89 0.64 -9.15
CA TYR A 60 -23.79 -0.17 -7.94
C TYR A 60 -22.31 -0.49 -7.58
N ARG A 61 -21.53 -0.89 -8.60
CA ARG A 61 -20.10 -1.16 -8.41
C ARG A 61 -19.29 0.09 -8.11
N ASN A 62 -19.62 1.22 -8.73
CA ASN A 62 -19.00 2.51 -8.40
C ASN A 62 -19.28 2.90 -6.95
N GLN A 63 -20.51 2.72 -6.47
CA GLN A 63 -20.87 2.96 -5.09
C GLN A 63 -20.06 2.07 -4.12
N ALA A 64 -19.85 0.79 -4.44
CA ALA A 64 -19.02 -0.13 -3.66
C ALA A 64 -17.53 0.28 -3.61
N LEU A 65 -17.08 1.09 -4.57
CA LEU A 65 -15.74 1.71 -4.59
C LEU A 65 -15.68 3.07 -3.88
N GLY A 66 -16.79 3.55 -3.29
CA GLY A 66 -16.88 4.87 -2.69
C GLY A 66 -17.05 6.02 -3.69
N ILE A 67 -17.50 5.72 -4.91
CA ILE A 67 -17.69 6.70 -6.00
C ILE A 67 -19.18 6.76 -6.33
N SER A 68 -19.97 7.40 -5.48
CA SER A 68 -21.43 7.47 -5.65
C SER A 68 -21.90 8.52 -6.66
N ASP A 69 -21.11 9.53 -6.97
CA ASP A 69 -21.49 10.73 -7.72
C ASP A 69 -20.68 10.97 -9.00
N LEU A 70 -20.41 9.93 -9.79
CA LEU A 70 -20.04 10.15 -11.19
C LEU A 70 -21.32 10.62 -11.90
N SER A 71 -21.51 11.95 -11.96
CA SER A 71 -22.66 12.56 -12.63
C SER A 71 -22.61 12.23 -14.13
N GLU A 72 -23.77 12.24 -14.79
CA GLU A 72 -23.91 12.05 -16.25
C GLU A 72 -23.14 13.08 -17.12
N ARG A 73 -22.42 14.03 -16.51
CA ARG A 73 -21.48 14.92 -17.21
C ARG A 73 -20.29 14.19 -17.82
N ASP A 74 -20.10 12.90 -17.46
CA ASP A 74 -19.07 12.01 -18.01
C ASP A 74 -19.46 11.39 -19.38
N ARG A 75 -20.53 11.88 -20.03
CA ARG A 75 -20.80 11.57 -21.45
C ARG A 75 -19.86 12.40 -22.29
N CYS A 76 -19.01 11.71 -23.06
CA CYS A 76 -18.00 12.27 -23.95
C CYS A 76 -18.34 13.67 -24.50
N PRO A 77 -17.55 14.70 -24.20
CA PRO A 77 -17.46 15.85 -25.07
C PRO A 77 -16.90 15.37 -26.41
N ASN A 78 -17.39 15.92 -27.50
CA ASN A 78 -17.02 15.53 -28.88
C ASN A 78 -15.54 15.84 -29.27
N GLU A 79 -14.67 16.24 -28.31
CA GLU A 79 -13.28 16.64 -28.53
C GLU A 79 -12.34 16.16 -27.43
N ILE A 80 -12.34 14.83 -27.12
CA ILE A 80 -11.30 14.26 -26.25
C ILE A 80 -10.10 13.95 -27.12
N ASP A 81 -9.07 14.78 -27.03
CA ASP A 81 -7.84 14.61 -27.80
C ASP A 81 -6.91 13.52 -27.25
N ARG A 82 -7.04 13.18 -25.95
CA ARG A 82 -6.12 12.28 -25.25
C ARG A 82 -6.83 11.37 -24.27
N VAL A 83 -6.66 10.06 -24.44
CA VAL A 83 -7.19 9.05 -23.53
C VAL A 83 -6.03 8.28 -22.92
N TRP A 84 -5.96 8.24 -21.57
CA TRP A 84 -5.07 7.40 -20.83
C TRP A 84 -5.81 6.20 -20.26
N LEU A 85 -5.25 5.00 -20.43
CA LEU A 85 -5.63 3.81 -19.68
C LEU A 85 -4.70 3.69 -18.47
N LEU A 86 -5.26 3.81 -17.26
CA LEU A 86 -4.53 3.60 -16.01
C LEU A 86 -4.82 2.20 -15.47
N LEU A 87 -3.77 1.41 -15.26
CA LEU A 87 -3.78 0.06 -14.71
C LEU A 87 -3.24 0.09 -13.27
N PRO A 88 -4.06 0.32 -12.25
CA PRO A 88 -3.58 0.44 -10.88
C PRO A 88 -3.46 -0.91 -10.16
N GLU A 89 -3.93 -2.00 -10.77
CA GLU A 89 -3.95 -3.35 -10.21
C GLU A 89 -2.91 -4.26 -10.87
N VAL A 90 -2.50 -5.33 -10.16
CA VAL A 90 -1.71 -6.40 -10.75
C VAL A 90 -2.62 -7.32 -11.56
N ILE A 91 -2.41 -7.40 -12.86
CA ILE A 91 -3.25 -8.15 -13.80
C ILE A 91 -2.44 -9.30 -14.41
N TYR A 92 -2.76 -10.51 -14.03
CA TYR A 92 -2.06 -11.70 -14.52
C TYR A 92 -2.67 -12.30 -15.80
N GLY A 93 -1.80 -12.94 -16.58
CA GLY A 93 -2.16 -13.78 -17.70
C GLY A 93 -2.48 -13.02 -19.00
N PRO A 94 -3.07 -13.72 -20.01
CA PRO A 94 -3.31 -13.17 -21.35
C PRO A 94 -4.26 -11.97 -21.37
N LYS A 95 -4.99 -11.72 -20.29
CA LYS A 95 -5.90 -10.59 -20.13
C LYS A 95 -5.15 -9.27 -20.29
N LEU A 96 -3.99 -9.11 -19.64
CA LEU A 96 -3.19 -7.89 -19.69
C LEU A 96 -2.74 -7.56 -21.12
N LEU A 97 -2.21 -8.56 -21.85
CA LEU A 97 -1.78 -8.38 -23.23
C LEU A 97 -2.93 -7.93 -24.16
N ARG A 98 -4.14 -8.50 -23.97
CA ARG A 98 -5.34 -8.08 -24.72
C ARG A 98 -5.75 -6.65 -24.40
N MET A 99 -5.66 -6.25 -23.12
CA MET A 99 -5.94 -4.87 -22.69
C MET A 99 -4.98 -3.88 -23.32
N ILE A 100 -3.66 -4.18 -23.32
CA ILE A 100 -2.63 -3.35 -23.94
C ILE A 100 -2.86 -3.26 -25.45
N ALA A 101 -3.08 -4.39 -26.13
CA ALA A 101 -3.36 -4.41 -27.56
C ALA A 101 -4.59 -3.59 -27.93
N TYR A 102 -5.68 -3.74 -27.18
CA TYR A 102 -6.90 -2.95 -27.38
C TYR A 102 -6.65 -1.46 -27.20
N ALA A 103 -5.97 -1.06 -26.10
CA ALA A 103 -5.65 0.33 -25.84
C ALA A 103 -4.81 0.95 -26.97
N ARG A 104 -3.82 0.21 -27.51
CA ARG A 104 -3.02 0.63 -28.65
C ARG A 104 -3.85 0.80 -29.94
N GLN A 105 -4.78 -0.13 -30.22
CA GLN A 105 -5.69 -0.02 -31.35
C GLN A 105 -6.58 1.22 -31.24
N GLN A 106 -7.01 1.57 -30.02
CA GLN A 106 -7.81 2.77 -29.74
C GLN A 106 -6.95 4.04 -29.57
N ARG A 107 -5.65 4.00 -29.86
CA ARG A 107 -4.69 5.11 -29.73
C ARG A 107 -4.62 5.70 -28.33
N MET A 108 -4.90 4.89 -27.30
CA MET A 108 -4.75 5.30 -25.91
C MET A 108 -3.29 5.22 -25.47
N ARG A 109 -2.88 6.14 -24.59
CA ARG A 109 -1.68 6.00 -23.78
C ARG A 109 -1.94 5.09 -22.61
N ILE A 110 -0.93 4.40 -22.11
CA ILE A 110 -1.07 3.41 -21.05
C ILE A 110 -0.13 3.73 -19.92
N ALA A 111 -0.67 3.86 -18.70
CA ALA A 111 0.09 3.95 -17.47
C ALA A 111 -0.25 2.77 -16.56
N ALA A 112 0.75 2.27 -15.80
CA ALA A 112 0.54 1.24 -14.81
C ALA A 112 1.15 1.64 -13.47
N ILE A 113 0.46 1.37 -12.36
CA ILE A 113 1.05 1.46 -11.03
C ILE A 113 1.78 0.15 -10.76
N PHE A 114 3.08 0.24 -10.52
CA PHE A 114 3.94 -0.90 -10.23
C PHE A 114 4.17 -0.99 -8.72
N HIS A 115 3.67 -2.07 -8.12
CA HIS A 115 3.67 -2.26 -6.67
C HIS A 115 4.96 -2.91 -6.16
N ASP A 116 5.43 -3.97 -6.81
CA ASP A 116 6.64 -4.70 -6.42
C ASP A 116 7.06 -5.73 -7.47
N ALA A 117 8.27 -6.27 -7.31
CA ALA A 117 8.77 -7.44 -8.03
C ALA A 117 8.98 -8.65 -7.10
N ILE A 118 8.42 -8.64 -5.90
CA ILE A 118 8.66 -9.65 -4.85
C ILE A 118 8.56 -11.09 -5.39
N PRO A 119 7.54 -11.49 -6.17
CA PRO A 119 7.45 -12.86 -6.68
C PRO A 119 8.60 -13.27 -7.60
N VAL A 120 9.33 -12.31 -8.16
CA VAL A 120 10.48 -12.56 -9.04
C VAL A 120 11.80 -12.48 -8.28
N THR A 121 11.93 -11.51 -7.37
CA THR A 121 13.16 -11.25 -6.62
C THR A 121 13.32 -12.14 -5.39
N HIS A 122 12.19 -12.57 -4.80
CA HIS A 122 12.12 -13.45 -3.62
C HIS A 122 11.17 -14.62 -3.87
N PRO A 123 11.54 -15.52 -4.80
CA PRO A 123 10.69 -16.64 -5.20
C PRO A 123 10.41 -17.65 -4.07
N GLU A 124 11.23 -17.67 -3.03
CA GLU A 124 11.07 -18.46 -1.83
C GLU A 124 9.88 -18.04 -0.97
N LEU A 125 9.42 -16.81 -1.10
CA LEU A 125 8.29 -16.25 -0.34
C LEU A 125 6.94 -16.46 -1.04
N VAL A 126 6.93 -17.03 -2.25
CA VAL A 126 5.74 -17.18 -3.06
C VAL A 126 5.68 -18.54 -3.73
N ARG A 127 4.50 -18.95 -4.16
CA ARG A 127 4.34 -20.18 -4.96
C ARG A 127 5.07 -20.06 -6.30
N ARG A 128 5.56 -21.18 -6.82
CA ARG A 128 6.27 -21.26 -8.11
C ARG A 128 5.47 -20.66 -9.27
N GLU A 129 4.16 -20.88 -9.29
CA GLU A 129 3.24 -20.34 -10.30
C GLU A 129 3.15 -18.81 -10.21
N ALA A 130 3.13 -18.26 -9.00
CA ALA A 130 3.08 -16.82 -8.79
C ALA A 130 4.30 -16.12 -9.40
N ARG A 131 5.50 -16.69 -9.25
CA ARG A 131 6.73 -16.20 -9.89
C ARG A 131 6.59 -16.13 -11.41
N LYS A 132 6.10 -17.21 -12.04
CA LYS A 132 5.91 -17.29 -13.49
C LYS A 132 4.91 -16.24 -13.99
N PHE A 133 3.77 -16.11 -13.31
CA PHE A 133 2.74 -15.14 -13.68
C PHE A 133 3.22 -13.71 -13.47
N HIS A 134 3.96 -13.44 -12.41
CA HIS A 134 4.49 -12.11 -12.15
C HIS A 134 5.59 -11.72 -13.13
N SER A 135 6.46 -12.65 -13.49
CA SER A 135 7.46 -12.42 -14.56
C SER A 135 6.81 -12.06 -15.89
N ALA A 136 5.74 -12.78 -16.29
CA ALA A 136 4.98 -12.46 -17.49
C ALA A 136 4.26 -11.09 -17.39
N TYR A 137 3.73 -10.74 -16.22
CA TYR A 137 3.15 -9.43 -15.93
C TYR A 137 4.20 -8.32 -16.10
N MET A 138 5.35 -8.43 -15.45
CA MET A 138 6.43 -7.46 -15.59
C MET A 138 6.89 -7.31 -17.05
N THR A 139 7.04 -8.42 -17.77
CA THR A 139 7.39 -8.37 -19.21
C THR A 139 6.37 -7.58 -20.02
N ALA A 140 5.07 -7.82 -19.80
CA ALA A 140 3.99 -7.11 -20.50
C ALA A 140 3.96 -5.61 -20.17
N LEU A 141 4.38 -5.22 -18.96
CA LEU A 141 4.49 -3.81 -18.60
C LEU A 141 5.64 -3.06 -19.32
N GLY A 142 6.54 -3.75 -20.02
CA GLY A 142 7.51 -3.13 -20.92
C GLY A 142 6.86 -2.40 -22.10
N ASP A 143 5.62 -2.73 -22.45
CA ASP A 143 4.87 -2.16 -23.56
C ASP A 143 3.94 -0.99 -23.17
N VAL A 144 3.97 -0.52 -21.91
CA VAL A 144 3.23 0.68 -21.50
C VAL A 144 4.04 1.96 -21.75
N ASP A 145 3.42 3.13 -21.62
CA ASP A 145 4.09 4.42 -21.82
C ASP A 145 4.70 4.94 -20.51
N LEU A 146 4.04 4.67 -19.38
CA LEU A 146 4.45 5.17 -18.06
C LEU A 146 4.27 4.10 -16.98
N ILE A 147 5.31 3.89 -16.20
CA ILE A 147 5.27 3.17 -14.94
C ILE A 147 5.25 4.17 -13.80
N VAL A 148 4.24 4.09 -12.93
CA VAL A 148 4.20 4.79 -11.65
C VAL A 148 4.64 3.80 -10.58
N ALA A 149 5.92 3.88 -10.18
CA ALA A 149 6.47 3.00 -9.15
C ALA A 149 6.14 3.55 -7.75
N VAL A 150 5.76 2.67 -6.83
CA VAL A 150 5.34 3.06 -5.46
C VAL A 150 6.52 3.42 -4.53
N SER A 151 7.76 3.14 -4.94
CA SER A 151 9.01 3.43 -4.22
C SER A 151 10.20 3.42 -5.18
N ASP A 152 11.34 3.98 -4.76
CA ASP A 152 12.60 3.88 -5.50
C ASP A 152 13.05 2.42 -5.62
N SER A 153 12.89 1.63 -4.56
CA SER A 153 13.17 0.19 -4.54
C SER A 153 12.35 -0.56 -5.59
N ALA A 154 11.04 -0.28 -5.70
CA ALA A 154 10.19 -0.88 -6.73
C ALA A 154 10.61 -0.44 -8.14
N ALA A 155 10.93 0.84 -8.33
CA ALA A 155 11.41 1.38 -9.61
C ALA A 155 12.71 0.69 -10.06
N GLU A 156 13.66 0.54 -9.15
CA GLU A 156 14.94 -0.11 -9.43
C GLU A 156 14.77 -1.58 -9.78
N GLN A 157 13.94 -2.32 -9.02
CA GLN A 157 13.63 -3.72 -9.34
C GLN A 157 12.98 -3.86 -10.73
N PHE A 158 12.14 -2.91 -11.14
CA PHE A 158 11.53 -2.89 -12.46
C PHE A 158 12.59 -2.63 -13.56
N ARG A 159 13.46 -1.63 -13.38
CA ARG A 159 14.56 -1.33 -14.33
C ARG A 159 15.46 -2.54 -14.52
N LEU A 160 16.00 -3.08 -13.43
CA LEU A 160 16.90 -4.24 -13.45
C LEU A 160 16.28 -5.47 -14.13
N TYR A 161 14.96 -5.66 -13.97
CA TYR A 161 14.26 -6.73 -14.66
C TYR A 161 14.26 -6.56 -16.18
N HIS A 162 13.99 -5.35 -16.66
CA HIS A 162 13.88 -5.05 -18.10
C HIS A 162 15.22 -4.92 -18.79
N GLU A 163 16.21 -4.29 -18.18
CA GLU A 163 17.58 -4.16 -18.71
C GLU A 163 18.20 -5.53 -19.04
N LYS A 164 17.98 -6.50 -18.16
CA LYS A 164 18.47 -7.88 -18.36
C LYS A 164 17.78 -8.65 -19.48
N ARG A 165 16.66 -8.17 -20.02
CA ARG A 165 15.80 -8.95 -20.93
C ARG A 165 15.52 -8.31 -22.28
N LEU A 166 15.24 -7.03 -22.36
CA LEU A 166 14.59 -6.45 -23.54
C LEU A 166 15.20 -5.14 -24.04
N GLY A 167 16.09 -4.54 -23.33
CA GLY A 167 16.71 -3.27 -23.71
C GLY A 167 15.78 -2.04 -23.72
N ARG A 168 14.45 -2.21 -23.62
CA ARG A 168 13.49 -1.10 -23.52
C ARG A 168 12.89 -1.03 -22.13
N VAL A 169 13.00 0.15 -21.51
CA VAL A 169 12.37 0.47 -20.24
C VAL A 169 11.37 1.61 -20.47
N PRO A 170 10.10 1.49 -20.10
CA PRO A 170 9.14 2.59 -20.13
C PRO A 170 9.63 3.77 -19.29
N THR A 171 9.04 4.95 -19.48
CA THR A 171 9.23 6.07 -18.55
C THR A 171 8.81 5.62 -17.15
N ILE A 172 9.66 5.83 -16.15
CA ILE A 172 9.36 5.48 -14.75
C ILE A 172 9.32 6.76 -13.92
N TYR A 173 8.21 6.93 -13.20
CA TYR A 173 8.02 7.98 -12.22
C TYR A 173 7.76 7.36 -10.84
N VAL A 174 8.53 7.77 -9.83
CA VAL A 174 8.35 7.29 -8.47
C VAL A 174 7.33 8.17 -7.76
N CYS A 175 6.23 7.57 -7.32
CA CYS A 175 5.16 8.24 -6.61
C CYS A 175 4.70 7.40 -5.41
N PRO A 176 5.28 7.65 -4.22
CA PRO A 176 4.85 6.97 -3.00
C PRO A 176 3.38 7.24 -2.69
N SER A 177 2.66 6.19 -2.30
CA SER A 177 1.23 6.26 -2.01
C SER A 177 0.92 7.11 -0.76
N SER A 178 -0.29 7.64 -0.67
CA SER A 178 -0.79 8.28 0.55
C SER A 178 -0.98 7.27 1.69
N GLY A 179 -0.77 7.73 2.92
CA GLY A 179 -1.13 7.00 4.15
C GLY A 179 -2.52 7.37 4.69
N GLU A 180 -3.25 8.26 4.03
CA GLU A 180 -4.59 8.67 4.43
C GLU A 180 -5.55 7.48 4.46
N LEU A 181 -6.29 7.32 5.56
CA LEU A 181 -7.27 6.25 5.74
C LEU A 181 -8.68 6.75 5.49
N ALA A 182 -9.36 6.20 4.47
CA ALA A 182 -10.78 6.40 4.18
C ALA A 182 -11.26 7.87 4.15
N GLY A 183 -10.38 8.83 3.82
CA GLY A 183 -10.70 10.26 3.82
C GLY A 183 -10.76 10.90 5.20
N GLU A 184 -10.30 10.20 6.23
CA GLU A 184 -10.26 10.71 7.61
C GLU A 184 -9.13 11.72 7.81
N GLU A 185 -9.41 12.73 8.61
CA GLU A 185 -8.39 13.70 9.03
C GLU A 185 -7.30 13.02 9.86
N ARG A 186 -6.12 13.65 9.87
CA ARG A 186 -5.01 13.21 10.70
C ARG A 186 -5.44 13.13 12.17
N ALA A 187 -5.04 12.06 12.85
CA ALA A 187 -5.30 11.89 14.27
C ALA A 187 -4.65 13.01 15.11
N ALA A 188 -5.21 13.29 16.28
CA ALA A 188 -4.55 14.15 17.26
C ALA A 188 -3.24 13.52 17.76
N ALA A 189 -2.29 14.37 18.14
CA ALA A 189 -1.09 13.93 18.81
C ALA A 189 -1.44 13.23 20.14
N LYS A 190 -0.62 12.24 20.53
CA LYS A 190 -0.74 11.61 21.86
C LYS A 190 -0.25 12.58 22.95
N PRO A 191 -0.78 12.45 24.17
CA PRO A 191 -0.26 13.19 25.33
C PRO A 191 1.25 12.98 25.49
N ASN A 192 1.91 14.01 25.95
CA ASN A 192 3.34 14.01 26.21
C ASN A 192 3.67 13.37 27.57
N ALA A 193 3.35 12.09 27.72
CA ALA A 193 3.58 11.30 28.93
C ALA A 193 3.76 9.81 28.57
N ILE A 194 4.46 9.07 29.40
CA ILE A 194 4.46 7.61 29.34
C ILE A 194 3.19 7.13 30.05
N PRO A 195 2.25 6.45 29.35
CA PRO A 195 1.04 5.95 29.99
C PRO A 195 1.32 4.69 30.83
N ASP A 196 0.40 4.32 31.72
CA ASP A 196 0.49 3.06 32.48
C ASP A 196 0.44 1.82 31.58
N THR A 197 -0.18 1.97 30.42
CA THR A 197 -0.29 0.91 29.42
C THR A 197 0.14 1.42 28.05
N VAL A 198 0.92 0.62 27.31
CA VAL A 198 1.38 0.91 25.95
C VAL A 198 0.73 -0.05 24.98
N ASN A 199 -0.02 0.50 24.02
CA ASN A 199 -0.69 -0.24 22.96
C ASN A 199 0.14 -0.20 21.67
N ILE A 200 0.62 -1.35 21.24
CA ILE A 200 1.44 -1.55 20.03
C ILE A 200 0.55 -2.15 18.95
N LEU A 201 0.47 -1.53 17.77
CA LEU A 201 -0.35 -2.03 16.66
C LEU A 201 0.53 -2.56 15.52
N CYS A 202 0.24 -3.77 15.07
CA CYS A 202 0.78 -4.34 13.83
C CYS A 202 -0.36 -4.61 12.84
N VAL A 203 -0.30 -3.98 11.67
CA VAL A 203 -1.31 -4.12 10.60
C VAL A 203 -0.69 -4.80 9.41
N SER A 204 -0.97 -6.09 9.23
CA SER A 204 -0.52 -6.87 8.07
C SER A 204 -1.26 -8.20 7.98
N THR A 205 -1.38 -8.75 6.77
CA THR A 205 -1.81 -10.14 6.57
C THR A 205 -0.87 -11.12 7.27
N LEU A 206 -1.40 -12.23 7.76
CA LEU A 206 -0.58 -13.28 8.35
C LEU A 206 0.09 -14.10 7.24
N GLU A 207 1.27 -13.65 6.81
CA GLU A 207 2.10 -14.30 5.79
C GLU A 207 3.59 -14.26 6.18
N PRO A 208 4.44 -15.18 5.68
CA PRO A 208 5.82 -15.33 6.15
C PRO A 208 6.64 -14.03 6.10
N ARG A 209 6.58 -13.28 5.01
CA ARG A 209 7.37 -12.03 4.84
C ARG A 209 6.99 -10.92 5.82
N LYS A 210 5.82 -10.98 6.47
CA LYS A 210 5.39 -10.02 7.51
C LYS A 210 6.01 -10.31 8.87
N ASN A 211 6.72 -11.42 8.99
CA ASN A 211 7.62 -11.75 10.09
C ASN A 211 6.98 -11.72 11.48
N HIS A 212 5.75 -12.22 11.59
CA HIS A 212 5.04 -12.29 12.86
C HIS A 212 5.77 -13.16 13.89
N GLN A 213 6.55 -14.16 13.44
CA GLN A 213 7.32 -15.01 14.34
C GLN A 213 8.34 -14.19 15.15
N THR A 214 9.18 -13.39 14.46
CA THR A 214 10.16 -12.54 15.13
C THR A 214 9.47 -11.46 15.99
N LEU A 215 8.34 -10.91 15.52
CA LEU A 215 7.56 -9.95 16.32
C LEU A 215 7.09 -10.52 17.65
N LEU A 216 6.53 -11.72 17.64
CA LEU A 216 6.05 -12.36 18.86
C LEU A 216 7.18 -12.68 19.84
N GLN A 217 8.33 -13.17 19.33
CA GLN A 217 9.53 -13.37 20.14
C GLN A 217 10.03 -12.06 20.75
N ALA A 218 10.13 -11.01 19.94
CA ALA A 218 10.56 -9.69 20.40
C ALA A 218 9.62 -9.10 21.45
N PHE A 219 8.30 -9.27 21.27
CA PHE A 219 7.31 -8.80 22.23
C PHE A 219 7.40 -9.57 23.56
N GLU A 220 7.62 -10.88 23.54
CA GLU A 220 7.82 -11.68 24.73
C GLU A 220 9.10 -11.23 25.48
N LEU A 221 10.22 -11.01 24.76
CA LEU A 221 11.45 -10.49 25.33
C LEU A 221 11.25 -9.09 25.94
N ALA A 222 10.65 -8.15 25.22
CA ALA A 222 10.38 -6.82 25.73
C ALA A 222 9.49 -6.86 26.99
N SER A 223 8.45 -7.69 26.98
CA SER A 223 7.55 -7.84 28.13
C SER A 223 8.20 -8.47 29.35
N SER A 224 9.29 -9.23 29.18
CA SER A 224 10.05 -9.81 30.30
C SER A 224 10.94 -8.80 31.02
N VAL A 225 11.37 -7.74 30.33
CA VAL A 225 12.28 -6.72 30.88
C VAL A 225 11.56 -5.42 31.27
N VAL A 226 10.40 -5.13 30.67
CA VAL A 226 9.61 -3.93 30.97
C VAL A 226 8.51 -4.29 31.96
N SER A 227 8.69 -3.93 33.23
CA SER A 227 7.68 -4.11 34.28
C SER A 227 6.60 -3.01 34.25
N HIS A 228 6.97 -1.81 33.83
CA HIS A 228 6.11 -0.66 33.65
C HIS A 228 6.64 0.22 32.49
N PRO A 229 5.79 0.65 31.54
CA PRO A 229 4.35 0.41 31.40
C PRO A 229 4.00 -1.03 31.00
N LYS A 230 2.74 -1.45 31.22
CA LYS A 230 2.27 -2.74 30.72
C LYS A 230 2.11 -2.71 29.20
N LEU A 231 2.70 -3.68 28.49
CA LEU A 231 2.67 -3.75 27.03
C LEU A 231 1.48 -4.58 26.52
N TYR A 232 0.82 -4.09 25.47
CA TYR A 232 -0.24 -4.80 24.73
C TYR A 232 0.10 -4.80 23.24
N LEU A 233 -0.01 -5.97 22.59
CA LEU A 233 0.20 -6.14 21.15
C LEU A 233 -1.12 -6.45 20.45
N HIS A 234 -1.51 -5.58 19.52
CA HIS A 234 -2.70 -5.69 18.71
C HIS A 234 -2.33 -6.07 17.27
N LEU A 235 -2.72 -7.27 16.82
CA LEU A 235 -2.48 -7.76 15.48
C LEU A 235 -3.75 -7.61 14.65
N VAL A 236 -3.66 -6.97 13.50
CA VAL A 236 -4.76 -6.78 12.54
C VAL A 236 -4.34 -7.29 11.18
N GLY A 237 -5.15 -8.13 10.59
CA GLY A 237 -4.96 -8.66 9.25
C GLY A 237 -5.55 -10.05 9.09
N ASP A 238 -5.93 -10.35 7.87
CA ASP A 238 -6.54 -11.63 7.53
C ASP A 238 -5.48 -12.73 7.36
N ARG A 239 -5.93 -13.96 7.34
CA ARG A 239 -5.12 -15.12 6.98
C ARG A 239 -4.70 -15.03 5.52
N TYR A 240 -3.43 -15.21 5.26
CA TYR A 240 -2.98 -15.42 3.88
C TYR A 240 -3.14 -16.88 3.51
N LYS A 241 -3.49 -17.14 2.26
CA LYS A 241 -3.66 -18.50 1.75
C LYS A 241 -2.33 -19.26 1.88
N ASP A 242 -2.38 -20.48 2.42
CA ASP A 242 -1.23 -21.38 2.63
C ASP A 242 -0.20 -20.88 3.69
N ALA A 243 -0.61 -20.00 4.59
CA ALA A 243 0.21 -19.56 5.72
C ALA A 243 -0.34 -20.06 7.07
N ASP A 244 -0.92 -21.27 7.10
CA ASP A 244 -1.57 -21.85 8.28
C ASP A 244 -0.61 -21.94 9.47
N HIS A 245 0.68 -22.22 9.25
CA HIS A 245 1.70 -22.24 10.30
C HIS A 245 1.86 -20.89 11.00
N ILE A 246 1.75 -19.75 10.29
CA ILE A 246 1.78 -18.42 10.90
C ILE A 246 0.51 -18.16 11.70
N VAL A 247 -0.64 -18.60 11.19
CA VAL A 247 -1.91 -18.49 11.89
C VAL A 247 -1.89 -19.28 13.20
N GLU A 248 -1.40 -20.51 13.17
CA GLU A 248 -1.26 -21.35 14.38
C GLU A 248 -0.30 -20.73 15.40
N LEU A 249 0.81 -20.18 14.94
CA LEU A 249 1.78 -19.47 15.79
C LEU A 249 1.14 -18.28 16.49
N VAL A 250 0.38 -17.45 15.78
CA VAL A 250 -0.33 -16.30 16.34
C VAL A 250 -1.41 -16.75 17.34
N LEU A 251 -2.21 -17.76 16.99
CA LEU A 251 -3.22 -18.33 17.89
C LEU A 251 -2.61 -18.94 19.16
N ALA A 252 -1.47 -19.61 19.05
CA ALA A 252 -0.75 -20.13 20.22
C ALA A 252 -0.26 -18.98 21.13
N ALA A 253 0.27 -17.89 20.54
CA ALA A 253 0.70 -16.72 21.30
C ALA A 253 -0.46 -16.03 22.03
N THR A 254 -1.61 -15.84 21.36
CA THR A 254 -2.80 -15.21 22.00
C THR A 254 -3.37 -16.05 23.13
N ARG A 255 -3.27 -17.40 23.06
CA ARG A 255 -3.69 -18.28 24.17
C ARG A 255 -2.75 -18.23 25.37
N ARG A 256 -1.44 -18.06 25.13
CA ARG A 256 -0.42 -18.02 26.20
C ARG A 256 -0.33 -16.66 26.88
N ASN A 257 -0.50 -15.58 26.13
CA ASN A 257 -0.32 -14.23 26.61
C ASN A 257 -1.57 -13.38 26.37
N PRO A 258 -2.33 -13.02 27.44
CA PRO A 258 -3.55 -12.21 27.34
C PRO A 258 -3.31 -10.78 26.87
N ASN A 259 -2.05 -10.33 26.83
CA ASN A 259 -1.68 -9.01 26.32
C ASN A 259 -1.46 -9.02 24.78
N ILE A 260 -1.66 -10.15 24.10
CA ILE A 260 -1.61 -10.27 22.65
C ILE A 260 -3.02 -10.53 22.12
N ALA A 261 -3.52 -9.67 21.24
CA ALA A 261 -4.82 -9.83 20.60
C ALA A 261 -4.69 -9.87 19.09
N TRP A 262 -5.36 -10.82 18.43
CA TRP A 262 -5.50 -10.87 17.00
C TRP A 262 -6.97 -10.67 16.58
N TYR A 263 -7.23 -9.67 15.74
CA TYR A 263 -8.57 -9.24 15.36
C TYR A 263 -9.02 -9.77 13.99
N GLY A 264 -8.12 -10.44 13.23
CA GLY A 264 -8.44 -10.85 11.87
C GLY A 264 -8.70 -9.66 10.94
N LYS A 265 -9.61 -9.87 9.97
CA LYS A 265 -10.10 -8.79 9.09
C LYS A 265 -11.10 -7.92 9.85
N ILE A 266 -10.90 -6.61 9.85
CA ILE A 266 -11.75 -5.62 10.51
C ILE A 266 -12.23 -4.55 9.52
N THR A 267 -13.20 -3.73 9.93
CA THR A 267 -13.68 -2.59 9.15
C THR A 267 -12.68 -1.43 9.20
N ASP A 268 -12.73 -0.53 8.19
CA ASP A 268 -11.86 0.64 8.15
C ASP A 268 -12.05 1.54 9.37
N HIS A 269 -13.29 1.74 9.82
CA HIS A 269 -13.59 2.49 11.05
C HIS A 269 -12.91 1.89 12.30
N ARG A 270 -12.93 0.56 12.45
CA ARG A 270 -12.24 -0.09 13.57
C ARG A 270 -10.71 0.00 13.44
N LEU A 271 -10.19 -0.09 12.22
CA LEU A 271 -8.77 0.08 11.95
C LEU A 271 -8.29 1.50 12.31
N ILE A 272 -9.02 2.54 11.90
CA ILE A 272 -8.75 3.94 12.25
C ILE A 272 -8.72 4.12 13.76
N ARG A 273 -9.72 3.56 14.45
CA ARG A 273 -9.80 3.60 15.91
C ARG A 273 -8.58 2.95 16.57
N LEU A 274 -8.13 1.77 16.10
CA LEU A 274 -6.93 1.10 16.62
C LEU A 274 -5.66 1.92 16.38
N TYR A 275 -5.51 2.55 15.21
CA TYR A 275 -4.40 3.48 14.98
C TYR A 275 -4.44 4.65 15.98
N ARG A 276 -5.61 5.24 16.23
CA ARG A 276 -5.77 6.36 17.17
C ARG A 276 -5.53 5.96 18.63
N GLU A 277 -5.89 4.76 19.02
CA GLU A 277 -5.69 4.21 20.36
C GLU A 277 -4.24 3.76 20.60
N SER A 278 -3.51 3.34 19.57
CA SER A 278 -2.13 2.88 19.71
C SER A 278 -1.18 4.00 20.13
N ASP A 279 -0.12 3.65 20.83
CA ASP A 279 0.97 4.55 21.18
C ASP A 279 2.02 4.62 20.08
N PHE A 280 2.31 3.48 19.50
CA PHE A 280 3.14 3.36 18.29
C PHE A 280 2.75 2.10 17.52
N THR A 281 3.27 1.97 16.31
CA THR A 281 3.06 0.79 15.48
C THR A 281 4.36 0.05 15.25
N ILE A 282 4.24 -1.21 14.84
CA ILE A 282 5.37 -2.03 14.46
C ILE A 282 5.07 -2.72 13.13
N TYR A 283 6.00 -2.64 12.18
CA TYR A 283 5.89 -3.24 10.87
C TYR A 283 7.15 -4.02 10.54
N PRO A 284 7.30 -5.25 11.05
CA PRO A 284 8.53 -6.02 10.98
C PRO A 284 8.70 -6.79 9.66
N SER A 285 8.06 -6.33 8.59
CA SER A 285 8.11 -6.98 7.28
C SER A 285 9.55 -7.04 6.76
N THR A 286 9.94 -8.18 6.22
CA THR A 286 11.28 -8.39 5.67
C THR A 286 11.43 -7.84 4.26
N ILE A 287 10.34 -7.70 3.52
CA ILE A 287 10.33 -7.11 2.18
C ILE A 287 8.97 -6.53 1.82
N GLU A 288 8.98 -5.36 1.20
CA GLU A 288 7.80 -4.65 0.68
C GLU A 288 8.11 -3.93 -0.63
N GLY A 289 7.06 -3.72 -1.43
CA GLY A 289 7.14 -2.76 -2.52
C GLY A 289 7.03 -1.32 -2.06
N PHE A 290 6.31 -1.08 -0.93
CA PHE A 290 6.15 0.27 -0.35
C PHE A 290 6.19 0.23 1.18
N GLY A 291 5.15 -0.24 1.83
CA GLY A 291 4.97 -0.19 3.28
C GLY A 291 3.80 0.71 3.68
N LEU A 292 2.65 0.49 3.05
CA LEU A 292 1.45 1.31 3.27
C LEU A 292 1.08 1.45 4.75
N ALA A 293 1.24 0.39 5.56
CA ALA A 293 0.93 0.44 6.99
C ALA A 293 1.84 1.41 7.77
N ILE A 294 3.10 1.61 7.33
CA ILE A 294 3.99 2.63 7.89
C ILE A 294 3.43 4.02 7.57
N SER A 295 3.09 4.29 6.31
CA SER A 295 2.51 5.58 5.91
C SER A 295 1.18 5.87 6.63
N GLN A 296 0.35 4.85 6.85
CA GLN A 296 -0.89 4.97 7.64
C GLN A 296 -0.61 5.26 9.12
N SER A 297 0.45 4.68 9.69
CA SER A 297 0.90 5.00 11.04
C SER A 297 1.28 6.47 11.17
N LEU A 298 2.12 6.96 10.27
CA LEU A 298 2.57 8.35 10.25
C LEU A 298 1.42 9.33 10.00
N TRP A 299 0.46 8.97 9.13
CA TRP A 299 -0.77 9.74 8.94
C TRP A 299 -1.55 9.90 10.24
N ASN A 300 -1.64 8.83 11.02
CA ASN A 300 -2.29 8.83 12.33
C ASN A 300 -1.38 9.36 13.48
N ARG A 301 -0.26 10.01 13.15
CA ARG A 301 0.69 10.54 14.13
C ARG A 301 1.20 9.50 15.13
N ARG A 302 1.42 8.27 14.65
CA ARG A 302 1.99 7.19 15.46
C ARG A 302 3.38 6.86 14.95
N PRO A 303 4.43 6.96 15.81
CA PRO A 303 5.74 6.44 15.45
C PRO A 303 5.66 4.98 15.01
N CYS A 304 6.54 4.56 14.10
CA CYS A 304 6.55 3.20 13.59
C CYS A 304 7.93 2.57 13.75
N ILE A 305 7.99 1.35 14.29
CA ILE A 305 9.20 0.51 14.22
C ILE A 305 9.13 -0.26 12.89
N CYS A 306 10.18 -0.19 12.06
CA CYS A 306 10.22 -0.88 10.78
C CYS A 306 11.65 -1.27 10.37
N ALA A 307 11.79 -1.99 9.25
CA ALA A 307 13.10 -2.40 8.75
C ALA A 307 13.94 -1.19 8.31
N ASN A 308 15.26 -1.33 8.50
CA ASN A 308 16.28 -0.33 8.13
C ASN A 308 16.78 -0.49 6.68
N TYR A 309 16.04 -1.22 5.83
CA TYR A 309 16.40 -1.49 4.44
C TYR A 309 15.17 -1.50 3.53
N GLY A 310 15.41 -1.43 2.21
CA GLY A 310 14.40 -1.49 1.16
C GLY A 310 13.38 -0.35 1.25
N ALA A 311 12.18 -0.56 0.73
CA ALA A 311 11.12 0.43 0.69
C ALA A 311 10.69 0.97 2.07
N MET A 312 10.87 0.18 3.15
CA MET A 312 10.59 0.63 4.51
C MET A 312 11.57 1.71 4.97
N ALA A 313 12.87 1.54 4.67
CA ALA A 313 13.89 2.54 4.98
C ALA A 313 13.69 3.83 4.17
N GLU A 314 13.20 3.73 2.92
CA GLU A 314 12.86 4.89 2.10
C GLU A 314 11.77 5.75 2.79
N ILE A 315 10.70 5.11 3.29
CA ILE A 315 9.67 5.82 4.04
C ILE A 315 10.24 6.41 5.33
N ALA A 316 11.09 5.66 6.04
CA ALA A 316 11.64 6.09 7.32
C ALA A 316 12.62 7.26 7.21
N LYS A 317 13.23 7.49 6.03
CA LYS A 317 14.26 8.52 5.80
C LYS A 317 13.82 9.93 6.22
N ASP A 318 12.54 10.25 6.04
CA ASP A 318 12.01 11.57 6.38
C ASP A 318 11.56 11.67 7.85
N GLY A 319 11.89 10.70 8.69
CA GLY A 319 11.62 10.69 10.13
C GLY A 319 10.29 10.06 10.54
N GLY A 320 10.05 10.02 11.85
CA GLY A 320 8.86 9.44 12.45
C GLY A 320 8.92 7.90 12.61
N CYS A 321 10.03 7.27 12.22
CA CYS A 321 10.24 5.84 12.35
C CYS A 321 11.49 5.53 13.17
N LEU A 322 11.44 4.45 13.94
CA LEU A 322 12.60 3.80 14.52
C LEU A 322 12.95 2.58 13.66
N THR A 323 14.08 2.66 12.95
CA THR A 323 14.50 1.58 12.03
C THR A 323 15.44 0.60 12.69
N VAL A 324 15.21 -0.69 12.47
CA VAL A 324 16.00 -1.78 13.03
C VAL A 324 16.17 -2.93 12.03
N ASP A 325 17.06 -3.84 12.34
CA ASP A 325 17.08 -5.15 11.69
C ASP A 325 15.93 -6.00 12.25
N VAL A 326 14.86 -6.09 11.48
CA VAL A 326 13.63 -6.80 11.88
C VAL A 326 13.78 -8.34 11.85
N GLY A 327 14.87 -8.86 11.33
CA GLY A 327 15.22 -10.30 11.39
C GLY A 327 15.75 -10.74 12.76
N ASP A 328 16.20 -9.79 13.59
CA ASP A 328 16.76 -10.02 14.91
C ASP A 328 15.74 -9.68 16.00
N ALA A 329 15.25 -10.70 16.71
CA ALA A 329 14.26 -10.54 17.76
C ALA A 329 14.76 -9.69 18.94
N ALA A 330 16.05 -9.74 19.27
CA ALA A 330 16.62 -8.94 20.35
C ALA A 330 16.66 -7.45 19.99
N LYS A 331 17.13 -7.10 18.78
CA LYS A 331 17.11 -5.71 18.29
C LYS A 331 15.69 -5.15 18.16
N LEU A 332 14.74 -5.99 17.71
CA LEU A 332 13.34 -5.59 17.63
C LEU A 332 12.73 -5.40 19.03
N SER A 333 13.10 -6.24 19.99
CA SER A 333 12.75 -6.09 21.41
C SER A 333 13.30 -4.78 21.99
N ASP A 334 14.58 -4.48 21.76
CA ASP A 334 15.21 -3.24 22.24
C ASP A 334 14.48 -1.99 21.69
N ALA A 335 14.06 -2.03 20.44
CA ALA A 335 13.27 -0.96 19.83
C ALA A 335 11.88 -0.82 20.48
N ILE A 336 11.21 -1.93 20.81
CA ILE A 336 9.94 -1.93 21.54
C ILE A 336 10.14 -1.31 22.93
N VAL A 337 11.16 -1.74 23.66
CA VAL A 337 11.50 -1.21 25.00
C VAL A 337 11.79 0.29 24.91
N ALA A 338 12.63 0.71 23.98
CA ALA A 338 12.96 2.13 23.80
C ALA A 338 11.74 3.01 23.56
N LEU A 339 10.84 2.60 22.64
CA LEU A 339 9.59 3.35 22.41
C LEU A 339 8.60 3.23 23.56
N ALA A 340 8.59 2.14 24.29
CA ALA A 340 7.69 1.97 25.44
C ALA A 340 8.10 2.85 26.63
N THR A 341 9.42 3.06 26.87
CA THR A 341 9.92 3.66 28.11
C THR A 341 10.56 5.04 27.95
N SER A 342 10.98 5.43 26.72
CA SER A 342 11.64 6.73 26.50
C SER A 342 10.66 7.79 25.99
N LEU A 343 10.35 8.76 26.84
CA LEU A 343 9.55 9.92 26.50
C LEU A 343 10.23 10.80 25.44
N ASP A 344 11.52 11.04 25.60
CA ASP A 344 12.31 11.88 24.68
C ASP A 344 12.31 11.29 23.26
N LEU A 345 12.45 9.98 23.12
CA LEU A 345 12.39 9.32 21.82
C LEU A 345 11.02 9.46 21.17
N ARG A 346 9.94 9.27 21.94
CA ARG A 346 8.57 9.48 21.42
C ARG A 346 8.34 10.91 20.97
N GLN A 347 8.78 11.90 21.76
CA GLN A 347 8.67 13.32 21.43
C GLN A 347 9.46 13.65 20.16
N LYS A 348 10.68 13.16 20.05
CA LYS A 348 11.50 13.34 18.85
C LYS A 348 10.78 12.82 17.61
N LEU A 349 10.31 11.58 17.62
CA LEU A 349 9.64 10.97 16.49
C LEU A 349 8.28 11.64 16.19
N ALA A 350 7.54 12.06 17.22
CA ALA A 350 6.29 12.81 17.02
C ALA A 350 6.54 14.16 16.33
N LYS A 351 7.59 14.89 16.72
CA LYS A 351 8.00 16.14 16.07
C LYS A 351 8.43 15.93 14.62
N GLU A 352 9.15 14.83 14.34
CA GLU A 352 9.52 14.44 12.98
C GLU A 352 8.27 14.20 12.12
N ILE A 353 7.28 13.47 12.64
CA ILE A 353 5.98 13.23 11.95
C ILE A 353 5.23 14.53 11.66
N ASP A 354 5.23 15.48 12.60
CA ASP A 354 4.51 16.76 12.42
C ASP A 354 5.18 17.64 11.37
N ASN A 355 6.50 17.59 11.24
CA ASN A 355 7.26 18.33 10.24
C ASN A 355 7.25 17.65 8.86
N ARG A 356 6.78 16.41 8.76
CA ARG A 356 6.80 15.63 7.53
C ARG A 356 5.69 16.04 6.56
N PRO A 357 5.99 16.30 5.27
CA PRO A 357 4.99 16.59 4.25
C PRO A 357 4.27 15.29 3.84
N LEU A 358 3.24 14.91 4.59
CA LEU A 358 2.40 13.76 4.24
C LEU A 358 1.38 14.17 3.18
N LYS A 359 1.33 13.44 2.07
CA LYS A 359 0.38 13.70 0.99
C LYS A 359 -0.98 13.05 1.23
N THR A 360 -2.05 13.73 0.79
CA THR A 360 -3.40 13.15 0.69
C THR A 360 -3.54 12.33 -0.58
N TRP A 361 -4.62 11.56 -0.70
CA TRP A 361 -4.95 10.88 -1.96
C TRP A 361 -5.22 11.86 -3.11
N GLN A 362 -5.74 13.05 -2.80
CA GLN A 362 -5.92 14.10 -3.81
C GLN A 362 -4.58 14.57 -4.39
N VAL A 363 -3.58 14.80 -3.54
CA VAL A 363 -2.23 15.17 -3.98
C VAL A 363 -1.59 14.03 -4.79
N TYR A 364 -1.68 12.78 -4.30
CA TYR A 364 -1.19 11.60 -5.01
C TYR A 364 -1.77 11.47 -6.42
N ALA A 365 -3.11 11.58 -6.55
CA ALA A 365 -3.77 11.52 -7.84
C ALA A 365 -3.35 12.67 -8.77
N THR A 366 -3.20 13.88 -8.23
CA THR A 366 -2.77 15.05 -9.00
C THR A 366 -1.34 14.90 -9.52
N GLU A 367 -0.43 14.36 -8.71
CA GLU A 367 0.96 14.08 -9.11
C GLU A 367 1.00 13.08 -10.28
N ILE A 368 0.23 11.99 -10.20
CA ILE A 368 0.15 11.01 -11.30
C ILE A 368 -0.40 11.67 -12.59
N CYS A 369 -1.46 12.45 -12.49
CA CYS A 369 -2.06 13.10 -13.66
C CYS A 369 -1.11 14.11 -14.32
N ARG A 370 -0.27 14.81 -13.55
CA ARG A 370 0.77 15.68 -14.12
C ARG A 370 1.79 14.91 -14.96
N GLN A 371 2.08 13.64 -14.61
CA GLN A 371 2.98 12.83 -15.42
C GLN A 371 2.37 12.42 -16.75
N PHE A 372 1.05 12.29 -16.82
CA PHE A 372 0.35 12.06 -18.09
C PHE A 372 0.51 13.25 -19.07
N GLU A 373 0.60 14.48 -18.53
CA GLU A 373 0.85 15.67 -19.33
C GLU A 373 2.34 15.78 -19.77
N ALA A 374 3.26 15.19 -19.01
CA ALA A 374 4.71 15.29 -19.23
C ALA A 374 5.28 14.22 -20.17
N VAL A 375 4.60 13.10 -20.34
CA VAL A 375 5.07 11.95 -21.17
C VAL A 375 4.66 12.10 -22.64
N ASP A 376 4.10 13.20 -23.04
CA ASP A 376 3.68 13.44 -24.43
C ASP A 376 4.81 13.79 -25.40
#